data_5a1082807efcf84af3915d8e66eecc22
#
_entry.id   5a1082807efcf84af3915d8e66eecc22
#
_cell.length_a   1.000
_cell.length_b   1.000
_cell.length_c   1.000
_cell.angle_alpha   90.00
_cell.angle_beta   90.00
_cell.angle_gamma   90.00
#
_symmetry.space_group_name_H-M   'P 1'
#
loop_
_entity.id
_entity.type
_entity.pdbx_description
1 polymer ?
#
loop_
_entity_poly.entity_id
_entity_poly.type
_entity_poly.pdbx_seq_one_letter_code
_entity_poly.pdbx_strand_id
1 'polypeptide(L)'
;MTERYKYSNDGYLNENFRLFHLKDSSGQEKDFHFHEFDKIVILISGKVDYTVEGTAYKLEPWDILLVRHHMIHKAAIDLSVPYERIIIYLDSAYVERFAPNAGLMDCFASAEKRGYCLMRPDEGSVGMLKDALKRLEDTQNDELFGAQTLRETLIIQLLIQISRLAEAEEPR
;
A
#
# COMPACT_ATOMS: atom_id res chain seq x y z
N MET A 1 2.30 10.26 27.27
CA MET A 1 2.59 10.97 25.99
C MET A 1 3.29 9.97 25.09
N THR A 2 2.61 9.55 24.06
CA THR A 2 3.06 8.50 23.15
C THR A 2 4.28 8.98 22.34
N GLU A 3 5.28 8.13 22.15
CA GLU A 3 6.52 8.36 21.40
C GLU A 3 6.31 8.90 19.96
N ARG A 4 5.08 8.84 19.44
CA ARG A 4 4.69 9.33 18.11
C ARG A 4 5.00 10.80 17.85
N TYR A 5 5.05 11.65 18.87
CA TYR A 5 5.40 13.07 18.71
C TYR A 5 6.87 13.34 18.36
N LYS A 6 7.73 12.32 18.38
CA LYS A 6 9.14 12.43 17.95
C LYS A 6 9.30 12.36 16.42
N TYR A 7 8.28 11.92 15.69
CA TYR A 7 8.37 11.65 14.27
C TYR A 7 7.51 12.63 13.49
N SER A 8 7.95 12.96 12.27
CA SER A 8 7.22 13.87 11.40
C SER A 8 6.00 13.20 10.78
N ASN A 9 4.88 13.94 10.73
CA ASN A 9 3.78 13.63 9.83
C ASN A 9 4.22 14.04 8.42
N ASP A 10 4.41 13.08 7.51
CA ASP A 10 4.91 13.32 6.17
C ASP A 10 3.83 13.15 5.11
N GLY A 11 3.68 14.18 4.28
CA GLY A 11 2.73 14.20 3.19
C GLY A 11 1.27 14.36 3.66
N TYR A 12 0.42 14.50 2.68
CA TYR A 12 -1.04 14.60 2.87
C TYR A 12 -1.76 13.93 1.71
N LEU A 13 -3.00 13.52 1.95
CA LEU A 13 -3.91 12.99 0.95
C LEU A 13 -5.19 13.82 1.00
N ASN A 14 -5.44 14.60 -0.04
CA ASN A 14 -6.66 15.40 -0.23
C ASN A 14 -7.61 14.80 -1.27
N GLU A 15 -7.38 13.55 -1.62
CA GLU A 15 -8.16 12.73 -2.55
C GLU A 15 -8.64 11.46 -1.82
N ASN A 16 -9.59 10.73 -2.41
CA ASN A 16 -10.05 9.47 -1.85
C ASN A 16 -8.97 8.39 -1.87
N PHE A 17 -8.16 8.38 -2.91
CA PHE A 17 -6.98 7.54 -3.06
C PHE A 17 -6.04 8.13 -4.11
N ARG A 18 -4.78 7.70 -4.10
CA ARG A 18 -3.79 8.07 -5.09
C ARG A 18 -2.83 6.92 -5.36
N LEU A 19 -2.58 6.64 -6.64
CA LEU A 19 -1.64 5.62 -7.08
C LEU A 19 -0.40 6.27 -7.70
N PHE A 20 0.77 5.80 -7.30
CA PHE A 20 2.06 6.14 -7.88
C PHE A 20 2.72 4.88 -8.41
N HIS A 21 3.15 4.90 -9.66
CA HIS A 21 4.07 3.90 -10.20
C HIS A 21 5.41 4.59 -10.44
N LEU A 22 6.41 4.25 -9.68
CA LEU A 22 7.70 4.94 -9.64
C LEU A 22 8.82 3.97 -9.96
N LYS A 23 9.75 4.43 -10.81
CA LYS A 23 10.98 3.72 -11.13
C LYS A 23 12.12 4.73 -11.19
N ASP A 24 13.02 4.65 -10.23
CA ASP A 24 14.16 5.53 -10.14
C ASP A 24 15.33 4.86 -9.40
N SER A 25 16.49 5.48 -9.46
CA SER A 25 17.67 5.13 -8.68
C SER A 25 18.20 6.31 -7.86
N SER A 26 17.38 7.34 -7.69
CA SER A 26 17.73 8.62 -7.04
C SER A 26 16.87 8.96 -5.84
N GLY A 27 16.19 7.99 -5.24
CA GLY A 27 15.32 8.21 -4.10
C GLY A 27 16.06 8.81 -2.91
N GLN A 28 15.51 9.87 -2.32
CA GLN A 28 15.97 10.34 -1.01
C GLN A 28 15.45 9.41 0.07
N GLU A 29 16.34 8.86 0.88
CA GLU A 29 15.93 8.20 2.11
C GLU A 29 15.27 9.23 3.03
N LYS A 30 14.02 8.99 3.36
CA LYS A 30 13.35 9.72 4.42
C LYS A 30 13.60 9.04 5.74
N ASP A 31 13.73 9.82 6.81
CA ASP A 31 13.81 9.29 8.15
C ASP A 31 12.47 8.69 8.59
N PHE A 32 12.43 8.09 9.77
CA PHE A 32 11.19 7.56 10.35
C PHE A 32 10.11 8.64 10.39
N HIS A 33 8.94 8.30 9.87
CA HIS A 33 7.78 9.19 9.76
C HIS A 33 6.48 8.40 9.78
N PHE A 34 5.36 9.09 9.81
CA PHE A 34 4.02 8.50 9.69
C PHE A 34 3.15 9.33 8.74
N HIS A 35 2.01 8.78 8.37
CA HIS A 35 0.99 9.45 7.55
C HIS A 35 -0.37 9.42 8.24
N GLU A 36 -1.26 10.34 7.87
CA GLU A 36 -2.67 10.35 8.28
C GLU A 36 -3.55 9.44 7.40
N PHE A 37 -2.99 8.83 6.39
CA PHE A 37 -3.65 7.93 5.43
C PHE A 37 -3.01 6.54 5.47
N ASP A 38 -3.73 5.54 4.97
CA ASP A 38 -3.22 4.18 4.81
C ASP A 38 -2.40 4.07 3.52
N LYS A 39 -1.39 3.22 3.54
CA LYS A 39 -0.43 3.06 2.45
C LYS A 39 -0.25 1.60 2.10
N ILE A 40 -0.33 1.29 0.80
CA ILE A 40 0.06 0.00 0.24
C ILE A 40 1.34 0.21 -0.55
N VAL A 41 2.35 -0.62 -0.31
CA VAL A 41 3.58 -0.65 -1.09
C VAL A 41 3.69 -2.00 -1.77
N ILE A 42 3.90 -2.01 -3.08
CA ILE A 42 4.14 -3.21 -3.87
C ILE A 42 5.48 -3.06 -4.56
N LEU A 43 6.44 -3.91 -4.23
CA LEU A 43 7.74 -3.93 -4.89
C LEU A 43 7.61 -4.62 -6.26
N ILE A 44 8.08 -3.98 -7.32
CA ILE A 44 8.15 -4.56 -8.65
C ILE A 44 9.55 -5.09 -8.92
N SER A 45 10.57 -4.27 -8.67
CA SER A 45 11.97 -4.64 -8.81
C SER A 45 12.87 -3.75 -7.95
N GLY A 46 14.08 -4.19 -7.72
CA GLY A 46 15.04 -3.50 -6.88
C GLY A 46 15.17 -4.12 -5.50
N LYS A 47 15.79 -3.39 -4.58
CA LYS A 47 16.06 -3.84 -3.20
C LYS A 47 15.68 -2.76 -2.21
N VAL A 48 14.82 -3.11 -1.28
CA VAL A 48 14.37 -2.22 -0.22
C VAL A 48 14.10 -3.00 1.05
N ASP A 49 14.54 -2.45 2.17
CA ASP A 49 14.18 -2.91 3.51
C ASP A 49 13.27 -1.86 4.14
N TYR A 50 12.08 -2.27 4.53
CA TYR A 50 11.15 -1.43 5.29
C TYR A 50 11.22 -1.76 6.76
N THR A 51 11.25 -0.74 7.59
CA THR A 51 10.98 -0.90 9.03
C THR A 51 9.64 -0.26 9.33
N VAL A 52 8.73 -1.04 9.91
CA VAL A 52 7.38 -0.57 10.31
C VAL A 52 7.16 -0.94 11.77
N GLU A 53 6.90 0.04 12.62
CA GLU A 53 6.71 -0.14 14.07
C GLU A 53 7.80 -1.03 14.70
N GLY A 54 9.06 -0.81 14.31
CA GLY A 54 10.22 -1.53 14.84
C GLY A 54 10.49 -2.90 14.22
N THR A 55 9.64 -3.40 13.32
CA THR A 55 9.86 -4.67 12.61
C THR A 55 10.45 -4.38 11.23
N ALA A 56 11.57 -5.05 10.90
CA ALA A 56 12.22 -4.93 9.60
C ALA A 56 11.70 -5.98 8.62
N TYR A 57 11.40 -5.54 7.40
CA TYR A 57 10.91 -6.38 6.29
C TYR A 57 11.82 -6.19 5.09
N LYS A 58 12.42 -7.27 4.62
CA LYS A 58 13.14 -7.32 3.34
C LYS A 58 12.15 -7.71 2.26
N LEU A 59 11.79 -6.77 1.39
CA LEU A 59 10.83 -7.01 0.34
C LEU A 59 11.45 -7.78 -0.83
N GLU A 60 10.68 -8.69 -1.39
CA GLU A 60 10.93 -9.35 -2.67
C GLU A 60 9.94 -8.83 -3.73
N PRO A 61 10.26 -8.99 -5.04
CA PRO A 61 9.32 -8.58 -6.09
C PRO A 61 7.92 -9.16 -5.89
N TRP A 62 6.90 -8.28 -5.99
CA TRP A 62 5.47 -8.54 -5.79
C TRP A 62 5.05 -8.76 -4.34
N ASP A 63 5.94 -8.59 -3.38
CA ASP A 63 5.52 -8.45 -1.99
C ASP A 63 4.64 -7.20 -1.82
N ILE A 64 3.65 -7.33 -0.94
CA ILE A 64 2.72 -6.26 -0.57
C ILE A 64 2.95 -5.91 0.89
N LEU A 65 3.26 -4.66 1.16
CA LEU A 65 3.40 -4.13 2.51
C LEU A 65 2.21 -3.21 2.83
N LEU A 66 1.51 -3.50 3.92
CA LEU A 66 0.40 -2.70 4.40
C LEU A 66 0.87 -1.81 5.55
N VAL A 67 0.83 -0.50 5.36
CA VAL A 67 1.19 0.48 6.39
C VAL A 67 -0.07 1.27 6.75
N ARG A 68 -0.65 0.96 7.91
CA ARG A 68 -1.83 1.66 8.41
C ARG A 68 -1.47 3.10 8.78
N HIS A 69 -2.44 4.01 8.70
CA HIS A 69 -2.26 5.38 9.17
C HIS A 69 -1.68 5.41 10.60
N HIS A 70 -0.85 6.41 10.88
CA HIS A 70 -0.11 6.60 12.14
C HIS A 70 0.97 5.57 12.46
N MET A 71 1.16 4.51 11.66
CA MET A 71 2.29 3.59 11.85
C MET A 71 3.60 4.26 11.45
N ILE A 72 4.57 4.20 12.35
CA ILE A 72 5.91 4.78 12.13
C ILE A 72 6.70 3.83 11.24
N HIS A 73 7.23 4.35 10.14
CA HIS A 73 7.94 3.54 9.16
C HIS A 73 9.09 4.31 8.48
N LYS A 74 9.98 3.53 7.87
CA LYS A 74 11.10 4.01 7.07
C LYS A 74 11.44 2.98 6.00
N ALA A 75 11.77 3.44 4.79
CA ALA A 75 12.33 2.64 3.72
C ALA A 75 13.84 2.87 3.60
N ALA A 76 14.63 1.82 3.61
CA ALA A 76 16.05 1.84 3.28
C ALA A 76 16.22 1.23 1.89
N ILE A 77 16.54 2.06 0.91
CA ILE A 77 16.60 1.71 -0.51
C ILE A 77 18.05 1.48 -0.93
N ASP A 78 18.32 0.36 -1.60
CA ASP A 78 19.61 0.14 -2.25
C ASP A 78 19.64 0.91 -3.59
N LEU A 79 20.29 2.06 -3.60
CA LEU A 79 20.39 2.94 -4.76
C LEU A 79 21.35 2.42 -5.85
N SER A 80 22.03 1.29 -5.65
CA SER A 80 22.93 0.68 -6.64
C SER A 80 22.17 0.00 -7.77
N VAL A 81 20.87 -0.27 -7.58
CA VAL A 81 19.98 -0.88 -8.58
C VAL A 81 18.72 -0.03 -8.73
N PRO A 82 18.09 -0.02 -9.93
CA PRO A 82 16.81 0.66 -10.10
C PRO A 82 15.74 0.10 -9.15
N TYR A 83 14.99 0.98 -8.54
CA TYR A 83 13.91 0.66 -7.60
C TYR A 83 12.57 1.00 -8.22
N GLU A 84 11.82 -0.04 -8.58
CA GLU A 84 10.47 0.08 -9.16
C GLU A 84 9.42 -0.40 -8.17
N ARG A 85 8.43 0.42 -7.91
CA ARG A 85 7.36 0.15 -6.93
C ARG A 85 6.06 0.82 -7.34
N ILE A 86 4.96 0.23 -6.88
CA ILE A 86 3.65 0.88 -6.87
C ILE A 86 3.31 1.24 -5.42
N ILE A 87 2.89 2.47 -5.21
CA ILE A 87 2.47 2.98 -3.92
C ILE A 87 1.03 3.48 -4.05
N ILE A 88 0.16 3.06 -3.14
CA ILE A 88 -1.23 3.51 -3.10
C ILE A 88 -1.48 4.15 -1.73
N TYR A 89 -1.95 5.39 -1.76
CA TYR A 89 -2.49 6.10 -0.59
C TYR A 89 -4.00 5.95 -0.57
N LEU A 90 -4.57 5.67 0.59
CA LEU A 90 -6.00 5.43 0.79
C LEU A 90 -6.54 6.25 1.97
N ASP A 91 -7.68 6.88 1.75
CA ASP A 91 -8.51 7.41 2.83
C ASP A 91 -9.46 6.31 3.32
N SER A 92 -9.24 5.80 4.52
CA SER A 92 -10.09 4.75 5.11
C SER A 92 -11.54 5.17 5.26
N ALA A 93 -11.80 6.44 5.56
CA ALA A 93 -13.17 6.96 5.67
C ALA A 93 -13.90 6.94 4.31
N TYR A 94 -13.18 7.19 3.21
CA TYR A 94 -13.73 7.04 1.86
C TYR A 94 -14.12 5.58 1.58
N VAL A 95 -13.24 4.63 1.87
CA VAL A 95 -13.51 3.20 1.64
C VAL A 95 -14.74 2.75 2.43
N GLU A 96 -14.87 3.17 3.68
CA GLU A 96 -16.05 2.86 4.50
C GLU A 96 -17.34 3.49 3.95
N ARG A 97 -17.27 4.72 3.45
CA ARG A 97 -18.45 5.36 2.79
C ARG A 97 -18.86 4.67 1.49
N PHE A 98 -17.88 4.21 0.70
CA PHE A 98 -18.14 3.54 -0.57
C PHE A 98 -18.72 2.14 -0.36
N ALA A 99 -18.21 1.38 0.57
CA ALA A 99 -18.63 0.02 0.89
C ALA A 99 -18.83 -0.17 2.41
N PRO A 100 -19.93 0.36 2.97
CA PRO A 100 -20.20 0.32 4.40
C PRO A 100 -20.25 -1.12 4.93
N ASN A 101 -19.60 -1.36 6.06
CA ASN A 101 -19.56 -2.65 6.75
C ASN A 101 -18.98 -3.82 5.91
N ALA A 102 -18.27 -3.52 4.84
CA ALA A 102 -17.64 -4.55 4.00
C ALA A 102 -16.32 -5.10 4.57
N GLY A 103 -15.73 -4.43 5.57
CA GLY A 103 -14.48 -4.87 6.19
C GLY A 103 -13.25 -4.75 5.29
N LEU A 104 -13.27 -3.91 4.25
CA LEU A 104 -12.18 -3.80 3.27
C LEU A 104 -10.88 -3.25 3.85
N MET A 105 -10.93 -2.55 4.98
CA MET A 105 -9.75 -2.01 5.65
C MET A 105 -9.29 -2.89 6.83
N ASP A 106 -9.98 -4.00 7.11
CA ASP A 106 -9.66 -4.87 8.24
C ASP A 106 -8.27 -5.52 8.11
N CYS A 107 -7.80 -5.77 6.89
CA CYS A 107 -6.46 -6.29 6.64
C CYS A 107 -5.36 -5.38 7.20
N PHE A 108 -5.53 -4.06 7.18
CA PHE A 108 -4.60 -3.11 7.80
C PHE A 108 -4.63 -3.18 9.33
N ALA A 109 -5.81 -3.22 9.92
CA ALA A 109 -5.96 -3.36 11.36
C ALA A 109 -5.43 -4.71 11.87
N SER A 110 -5.66 -5.79 11.13
CA SER A 110 -5.13 -7.13 11.44
C SER A 110 -3.62 -7.17 11.34
N ALA A 111 -3.03 -6.55 10.32
CA ALA A 111 -1.58 -6.46 10.17
C ALA A 111 -0.93 -5.72 11.35
N GLU A 112 -1.51 -4.58 11.76
CA GLU A 112 -1.05 -3.84 12.93
C GLU A 112 -1.16 -4.68 14.22
N LYS A 113 -2.29 -5.33 14.44
CA LYS A 113 -2.53 -6.16 15.62
C LYS A 113 -1.57 -7.36 15.71
N ARG A 114 -1.25 -7.98 14.58
CA ARG A 114 -0.30 -9.10 14.52
C ARG A 114 1.16 -8.65 14.65
N GLY A 115 1.44 -7.36 14.41
CA GLY A 115 2.81 -6.84 14.29
C GLY A 115 3.55 -7.38 13.05
N TYR A 116 2.81 -7.76 12.01
CA TYR A 116 3.37 -8.27 10.75
C TYR A 116 2.58 -7.71 9.56
N CYS A 117 3.22 -6.90 8.74
CA CYS A 117 2.60 -6.08 7.71
C CYS A 117 2.86 -6.56 6.28
N LEU A 118 3.70 -7.60 6.10
CA LEU A 118 4.11 -8.09 4.79
C LEU A 118 3.24 -9.27 4.34
N MET A 119 2.85 -9.25 3.06
CA MET A 119 2.23 -10.39 2.38
C MET A 119 3.07 -10.76 1.16
N ARG A 120 3.20 -12.07 0.92
CA ARG A 120 3.92 -12.62 -0.23
C ARG A 120 2.98 -13.49 -1.07
N PRO A 121 2.33 -12.91 -2.10
CA PRO A 121 1.40 -13.64 -2.95
C PRO A 121 2.07 -14.78 -3.72
N ASP A 122 1.32 -15.85 -3.99
CA ASP A 122 1.73 -16.88 -4.92
C ASP A 122 1.71 -16.38 -6.38
N GLU A 123 2.27 -17.18 -7.31
CA GLU A 123 2.38 -16.81 -8.72
C GLU A 123 1.02 -16.48 -9.38
N GLY A 124 -0.02 -17.26 -9.06
CA GLY A 124 -1.37 -17.03 -9.58
C GLY A 124 -1.96 -15.71 -9.08
N SER A 125 -1.80 -15.42 -7.81
CA SER A 125 -2.23 -14.16 -7.19
C SER A 125 -1.45 -12.97 -7.71
N VAL A 126 -0.16 -13.13 -8.00
CA VAL A 126 0.66 -12.09 -8.65
C VAL A 126 0.10 -11.74 -10.03
N GLY A 127 -0.30 -12.72 -10.84
CA GLY A 127 -0.94 -12.47 -12.14
C GLY A 127 -2.21 -11.63 -12.02
N MET A 128 -3.09 -11.98 -11.09
CA MET A 128 -4.31 -11.20 -10.82
C MET A 128 -4.01 -9.78 -10.33
N LEU A 129 -3.00 -9.63 -9.49
CA LEU A 129 -2.55 -8.33 -8.97
C LEU A 129 -2.01 -7.44 -10.10
N LYS A 130 -1.20 -7.98 -11.01
CA LYS A 130 -0.69 -7.27 -12.18
C LYS A 130 -1.81 -6.73 -13.06
N ASP A 131 -2.80 -7.57 -13.36
CA ASP A 131 -3.95 -7.18 -14.19
C ASP A 131 -4.77 -6.07 -13.52
N ALA A 132 -5.05 -6.19 -12.23
CA ALA A 132 -5.79 -5.19 -11.46
C ALA A 132 -5.06 -3.83 -11.43
N LEU A 133 -3.76 -3.85 -11.16
CA LEU A 133 -2.93 -2.63 -11.11
C LEU A 133 -2.83 -1.97 -12.48
N LYS A 134 -2.63 -2.74 -13.55
CA LYS A 134 -2.58 -2.20 -14.91
C LYS A 134 -3.90 -1.51 -15.28
N ARG A 135 -5.03 -2.14 -15.00
CA ARG A 135 -6.36 -1.54 -15.26
C ARG A 135 -6.54 -0.24 -14.49
N LEU A 136 -6.09 -0.19 -13.24
CA LEU A 136 -6.17 1.01 -12.41
C LEU A 136 -5.26 2.12 -12.96
N GLU A 137 -4.04 1.81 -13.37
CA GLU A 137 -3.12 2.76 -14.02
C GLU A 137 -3.68 3.32 -15.33
N ASP A 138 -4.28 2.46 -16.16
CA ASP A 138 -4.85 2.87 -17.45
C ASP A 138 -5.99 3.89 -17.29
N THR A 139 -6.62 3.96 -16.11
CA THR A 139 -7.69 4.93 -15.82
C THR A 139 -7.21 6.27 -15.27
N GLN A 140 -5.93 6.44 -14.96
CA GLN A 140 -5.44 7.65 -14.28
C GLN A 140 -5.63 8.92 -15.11
N ASN A 141 -5.50 8.82 -16.44
CA ASN A 141 -5.68 9.92 -17.38
C ASN A 141 -6.97 9.78 -18.19
N ASP A 142 -7.88 8.90 -17.79
CA ASP A 142 -9.16 8.73 -18.45
C ASP A 142 -10.12 9.86 -18.05
N GLU A 143 -10.67 10.55 -19.06
CA GLU A 143 -11.63 11.63 -18.91
C GLU A 143 -13.01 11.28 -19.50
N LEU A 144 -13.19 10.03 -19.94
CA LEU A 144 -14.45 9.57 -20.51
C LEU A 144 -15.55 9.48 -19.45
N PHE A 145 -16.79 9.33 -19.93
CA PHE A 145 -17.93 9.14 -19.04
C PHE A 145 -17.69 8.02 -18.02
N GLY A 146 -17.91 8.32 -16.74
CA GLY A 146 -17.76 7.34 -15.67
C GLY A 146 -16.32 7.05 -15.22
N ALA A 147 -15.32 7.76 -15.73
CA ALA A 147 -13.91 7.52 -15.42
C ALA A 147 -13.63 7.53 -13.91
N GLN A 148 -14.18 8.50 -13.18
CA GLN A 148 -14.00 8.56 -11.73
C GLN A 148 -14.62 7.35 -11.02
N THR A 149 -15.86 6.99 -11.38
CA THR A 149 -16.53 5.81 -10.82
C THR A 149 -15.79 4.52 -11.17
N LEU A 150 -15.26 4.43 -12.39
CA LEU A 150 -14.43 3.28 -12.80
C LEU A 150 -13.17 3.16 -11.94
N ARG A 151 -12.45 4.25 -11.71
CA ARG A 151 -11.28 4.27 -10.80
C ARG A 151 -11.66 3.79 -9.40
N GLU A 152 -12.75 4.29 -8.87
CA GLU A 152 -13.24 3.94 -7.53
C GLU A 152 -13.62 2.46 -7.43
N THR A 153 -14.30 1.91 -8.41
CA THR A 153 -14.63 0.47 -8.44
C THR A 153 -13.39 -0.40 -8.59
N LEU A 154 -12.39 0.01 -9.36
CA LEU A 154 -11.14 -0.73 -9.53
C LEU A 154 -10.30 -0.74 -8.25
N ILE A 155 -10.24 0.35 -7.50
CA ILE A 155 -9.54 0.36 -6.21
C ILE A 155 -10.24 -0.53 -5.19
N ILE A 156 -11.56 -0.57 -5.18
CA ILE A 156 -12.33 -1.47 -4.31
C ILE A 156 -12.09 -2.94 -4.68
N GLN A 157 -12.06 -3.28 -5.97
CA GLN A 157 -11.71 -4.63 -6.43
C GLN A 157 -10.30 -5.03 -5.98
N LEU A 158 -9.34 -4.14 -6.07
CA LEU A 158 -7.97 -4.38 -5.60
C LEU A 158 -7.95 -4.64 -4.08
N LEU A 159 -8.67 -3.85 -3.29
CA LEU A 159 -8.78 -4.06 -1.84
C LEU A 159 -9.42 -5.41 -1.50
N ILE A 160 -10.41 -5.87 -2.26
CA ILE A 160 -10.99 -7.21 -2.09
C ILE A 160 -9.94 -8.29 -2.34
N GLN A 161 -9.14 -8.17 -3.39
CA GLN A 161 -8.07 -9.13 -3.67
C GLN A 161 -7.02 -9.16 -2.56
N ILE A 162 -6.57 -8.00 -2.09
CA ILE A 162 -5.60 -7.89 -0.99
C ILE A 162 -6.18 -8.48 0.30
N SER A 163 -7.45 -8.21 0.61
CA SER A 163 -8.11 -8.76 1.79
C SER A 163 -8.20 -10.28 1.75
N ARG A 164 -8.50 -10.86 0.58
CA ARG A 164 -8.51 -12.32 0.38
C ARG A 164 -7.12 -12.95 0.57
N LEU A 165 -6.07 -12.27 0.11
CA LEU A 165 -4.69 -12.71 0.36
C LEU A 165 -4.36 -12.69 1.86
N ALA A 166 -4.73 -11.61 2.55
CA ALA A 166 -4.52 -11.49 3.99
C ALA A 166 -5.23 -12.59 4.79
N GLU A 167 -6.48 -12.94 4.44
CA GLU A 167 -7.23 -14.03 5.06
C GLU A 167 -6.61 -15.41 4.78
N ALA A 168 -6.04 -15.61 3.60
CA ALA A 168 -5.41 -16.89 3.24
C ALA A 168 -4.10 -17.14 4.01
N GLU A 169 -3.41 -16.09 4.45
CA GLU A 169 -2.17 -16.15 5.23
C GLU A 169 -2.43 -16.29 6.74
N GLU A 170 -3.65 -16.05 7.21
CA GLU A 170 -3.98 -16.25 8.62
C GLU A 170 -3.95 -17.75 8.98
N PRO A 171 -3.24 -18.18 10.04
CA PRO A 171 -3.31 -19.55 10.49
C PRO A 171 -4.75 -19.86 10.90
N ARG A 172 -5.32 -20.90 10.29
CA ARG A 172 -6.65 -21.41 10.61
C ARG A 172 -6.66 -22.09 11.99
#